data_92434d40d00f44c27693926717c68786
#
_entry.id   92434d40d00f44c27693926717c68786
#
_cell.length_a   1.000
_cell.length_b   1.000
_cell.length_c   1.000
_cell.angle_alpha   90.00
_cell.angle_beta   90.00
_cell.angle_gamma   90.00
#
_symmetry.space_group_name_H-M   'P 1'
#
loop_
_entity.id
_entity.type
_entity.pdbx_description
1 polymer ?
#
loop_
_entity_poly.entity_id
_entity_poly.type
_entity_poly.pdbx_seq_one_letter_code
_entity_poly.pdbx_strand_id
1 'polypeptide(L)'
;MCIRDRCIKISAQVESELIELEPEDKKDYLIGLGVEEGGLSSLIRSTYKLLGLKTYFTTGEKETKAWTIKDGMTAPQAAGVIHTDFEKGFIRAQTISYQNLIDSGSIANAKTKGLLRSEGKEYIVNEGDVMEFLFNV
;
A
#
# COMPACT_ATOMS: atom_id res chain seq x y z
N MET A 1 27.67 0.09 -11.08
CA MET A 1 26.44 -0.34 -10.35
C MET A 1 26.63 -1.80 -10.00
N CYS A 2 26.89 -2.12 -8.72
CA CYS A 2 27.18 -3.49 -8.30
C CYS A 2 25.89 -4.29 -8.25
N ILE A 3 25.80 -5.35 -9.06
CA ILE A 3 24.64 -6.29 -9.13
C ILE A 3 24.48 -7.05 -7.80
N ARG A 4 25.50 -7.06 -6.92
CA ARG A 4 25.48 -7.79 -5.64
C ARG A 4 24.53 -7.25 -4.58
N ASP A 5 24.11 -5.98 -4.67
CA ASP A 5 23.32 -5.31 -3.61
C ASP A 5 21.82 -5.59 -3.69
N ARG A 6 21.38 -6.44 -4.63
CA ARG A 6 19.94 -6.71 -4.89
C ARG A 6 19.71 -8.20 -5.17
N CYS A 7 20.34 -9.08 -4.41
CA CYS A 7 20.09 -10.51 -4.46
C CYS A 7 19.05 -10.90 -3.40
N ILE A 8 17.99 -11.55 -3.83
CA ILE A 8 16.96 -12.09 -2.94
C ILE A 8 17.05 -13.60 -2.99
N LYS A 9 17.14 -14.23 -1.83
CA LYS A 9 17.15 -15.69 -1.72
C LYS A 9 15.72 -16.18 -1.56
N ILE A 10 15.32 -17.11 -2.42
CA ILE A 10 13.99 -17.71 -2.39
C ILE A 10 14.17 -19.22 -2.37
N SER A 11 13.48 -19.91 -1.47
CA SER A 11 13.38 -21.36 -1.46
C SER A 11 12.06 -21.78 -2.09
N ALA A 12 12.11 -22.41 -3.26
CA ALA A 12 10.91 -22.90 -3.93
C ALA A 12 10.15 -23.94 -3.09
N GLN A 13 10.86 -24.74 -2.31
CA GLN A 13 10.27 -25.70 -1.40
C GLN A 13 9.45 -25.00 -0.30
N VAL A 14 10.05 -24.02 0.39
CA VAL A 14 9.38 -23.26 1.45
C VAL A 14 8.14 -22.53 0.91
N GLU A 15 8.25 -21.89 -0.28
CA GLU A 15 7.11 -21.23 -0.90
C GLU A 15 5.97 -22.20 -1.24
N SER A 16 6.30 -23.42 -1.70
CA SER A 16 5.32 -24.47 -1.98
C SER A 16 4.60 -24.90 -0.70
N GLU A 17 5.36 -25.13 0.38
CA GLU A 17 4.79 -25.53 1.68
C GLU A 17 3.91 -24.42 2.28
N LEU A 18 4.31 -23.15 2.12
CA LEU A 18 3.52 -22.00 2.58
C LEU A 18 2.15 -21.87 1.89
N ILE A 19 2.00 -22.35 0.64
CA ILE A 19 0.71 -22.29 -0.06
C ILE A 19 -0.32 -23.20 0.62
N GLU A 20 0.11 -24.34 1.16
CA GLU A 20 -0.75 -25.35 1.76
C GLU A 20 -1.14 -25.02 3.21
N LEU A 21 -0.48 -24.05 3.86
CA LEU A 21 -0.72 -23.69 5.24
C LEU A 21 -1.82 -22.62 5.39
N GLU A 22 -2.54 -22.69 6.50
CA GLU A 22 -3.45 -21.62 6.90
C GLU A 22 -2.68 -20.34 7.30
N PRO A 23 -3.29 -19.15 7.21
CA PRO A 23 -2.61 -17.87 7.45
C PRO A 23 -1.89 -17.76 8.81
N GLU A 24 -2.44 -18.37 9.86
CA GLU A 24 -1.86 -18.36 11.21
C GLU A 24 -0.62 -19.25 11.27
N ASP A 25 -0.71 -20.45 10.70
CA ASP A 25 0.39 -21.43 10.68
C ASP A 25 1.57 -20.96 9.81
N LYS A 26 1.30 -20.18 8.74
CA LYS A 26 2.36 -19.59 7.91
C LYS A 26 3.34 -18.75 8.71
N LYS A 27 2.82 -17.96 9.64
CA LYS A 27 3.65 -17.10 10.46
C LYS A 27 4.55 -17.88 11.39
N ASP A 28 3.99 -18.89 12.05
CA ASP A 28 4.75 -19.75 12.98
C ASP A 28 5.80 -20.57 12.23
N TYR A 29 5.47 -21.06 11.05
CA TYR A 29 6.41 -21.77 10.18
C TYR A 29 7.60 -20.89 9.77
N LEU A 30 7.37 -19.65 9.33
CA LEU A 30 8.43 -18.70 8.97
C LEU A 30 9.30 -18.33 10.19
N ILE A 31 8.69 -18.12 11.35
CA ILE A 31 9.42 -17.86 12.60
C ILE A 31 10.32 -19.06 12.95
N GLY A 32 9.81 -20.29 12.79
CA GLY A 32 10.59 -21.52 12.97
C GLY A 32 11.80 -21.65 12.05
N LEU A 33 11.74 -21.05 10.86
CA LEU A 33 12.85 -20.97 9.90
C LEU A 33 13.79 -19.76 10.15
N GLY A 34 13.49 -18.89 11.12
CA GLY A 34 14.27 -17.71 11.43
C GLY A 34 14.14 -16.59 10.40
N VAL A 35 13.02 -16.53 9.65
CA VAL A 35 12.72 -15.50 8.66
C VAL A 35 11.44 -14.75 9.02
N GLU A 36 11.38 -13.46 8.69
CA GLU A 36 10.21 -12.61 9.01
C GLU A 36 9.10 -12.73 7.98
N GLU A 37 9.46 -13.02 6.72
CA GLU A 37 8.51 -13.11 5.60
C GLU A 37 8.96 -14.14 4.56
N GLY A 38 8.02 -14.64 3.75
CA GLY A 38 8.30 -15.51 2.62
C GLY A 38 9.14 -14.82 1.54
N GLY A 39 9.93 -15.61 0.81
CA GLY A 39 10.82 -15.11 -0.23
C GLY A 39 10.07 -14.43 -1.38
N LEU A 40 8.86 -14.91 -1.71
CA LEU A 40 8.01 -14.29 -2.73
C LEU A 40 7.56 -12.89 -2.32
N SER A 41 7.13 -12.70 -1.07
CA SER A 41 6.75 -11.38 -0.55
C SER A 41 7.92 -10.40 -0.57
N SER A 42 9.11 -10.88 -0.17
CA SER A 42 10.36 -10.12 -0.21
C SER A 42 10.74 -9.73 -1.64
N LEU A 43 10.58 -10.64 -2.61
CA LEU A 43 10.81 -10.37 -4.03
C LEU A 43 9.88 -9.27 -4.56
N ILE A 44 8.58 -9.39 -4.31
CA ILE A 44 7.58 -8.40 -4.75
C ILE A 44 7.94 -7.02 -4.19
N ARG A 45 8.17 -6.91 -2.89
CA ARG A 45 8.52 -5.65 -2.23
C ARG A 45 9.79 -5.02 -2.80
N SER A 46 10.82 -5.82 -2.98
CA SER A 46 12.09 -5.35 -3.53
C SER A 46 11.98 -4.93 -4.99
N THR A 47 11.13 -5.61 -5.77
CA THR A 47 10.85 -5.25 -7.17
C THR A 47 10.10 -3.90 -7.24
N TYR A 48 9.07 -3.70 -6.42
CA TYR A 48 8.36 -2.43 -6.33
C TYR A 48 9.31 -1.28 -5.97
N LYS A 49 10.14 -1.49 -4.94
CA LYS A 49 11.15 -0.51 -4.54
C LYS A 49 12.16 -0.21 -5.66
N LEU A 50 12.61 -1.23 -6.40
CA LEU A 50 13.55 -1.08 -7.52
C LEU A 50 12.94 -0.27 -8.66
N LEU A 51 11.67 -0.47 -8.94
CA LEU A 51 10.94 0.22 -10.00
C LEU A 51 10.44 1.62 -9.56
N GLY A 52 10.66 2.01 -8.31
CA GLY A 52 10.13 3.26 -7.77
C GLY A 52 8.61 3.28 -7.73
N LEU A 53 7.99 2.13 -7.42
CA LEU A 53 6.55 2.00 -7.30
C LEU A 53 6.12 2.08 -5.84
N LYS A 54 4.96 2.66 -5.61
CA LYS A 54 4.25 2.71 -4.33
C LYS A 54 2.81 2.25 -4.50
N THR A 55 2.22 1.81 -3.41
CA THR A 55 0.82 1.40 -3.35
C THR A 55 0.06 2.31 -2.39
N TYR A 56 -1.08 2.81 -2.83
CA TYR A 56 -2.07 3.44 -1.96
C TYR A 56 -3.41 2.72 -2.10
N PHE A 57 -4.32 2.95 -1.17
CA PHE A 57 -5.62 2.31 -1.13
C PHE A 57 -6.73 3.33 -1.26
N THR A 58 -7.81 2.93 -1.91
CA THR A 58 -9.10 3.61 -1.79
C THR A 58 -10.06 2.68 -1.07
N THR A 59 -10.84 3.22 -0.14
CA THR A 59 -11.86 2.46 0.56
C THR A 59 -13.18 3.22 0.52
N GLY A 60 -14.25 2.53 0.21
CA GLY A 60 -15.60 3.02 0.17
C GLY A 60 -16.58 1.99 0.74
N GLU A 61 -17.87 2.29 0.73
CA GLU A 61 -18.89 1.38 1.25
C GLU A 61 -18.97 0.05 0.47
N LYS A 62 -18.60 0.06 -0.82
CA LYS A 62 -18.76 -1.09 -1.70
C LYS A 62 -17.49 -1.90 -1.93
N GLU A 63 -16.35 -1.22 -1.96
CA GLU A 63 -15.08 -1.90 -2.25
C GLU A 63 -13.89 -1.19 -1.61
N THR A 64 -12.84 -1.97 -1.36
CA THR A 64 -11.49 -1.49 -1.05
C THR A 64 -10.55 -1.95 -2.15
N LYS A 65 -9.75 -1.03 -2.70
CA LYS A 65 -8.89 -1.32 -3.84
C LYS A 65 -7.49 -0.74 -3.63
N ALA A 66 -6.48 -1.52 -4.05
CA ALA A 66 -5.09 -1.09 -4.09
C ALA A 66 -4.76 -0.53 -5.48
N TRP A 67 -4.01 0.57 -5.50
CA TRP A 67 -3.57 1.25 -6.71
C TRP A 67 -2.06 1.42 -6.68
N THR A 68 -1.42 1.07 -7.79
CA THR A 68 0.03 1.23 -7.94
C THR A 68 0.34 2.56 -8.63
N ILE A 69 1.23 3.34 -8.02
CA ILE A 69 1.69 4.64 -8.52
C ILE A 69 3.22 4.68 -8.56
N LYS A 70 3.78 5.68 -9.22
CA LYS A 70 5.21 5.97 -9.16
C LYS A 70 5.52 6.79 -7.91
N ASP A 71 6.68 6.55 -7.33
CA ASP A 71 7.17 7.38 -6.22
C ASP A 71 7.27 8.85 -6.63
N GLY A 72 6.86 9.75 -5.75
CA GLY A 72 6.81 11.18 -5.99
C GLY A 72 5.55 11.70 -6.68
N MET A 73 4.59 10.84 -7.03
CA MET A 73 3.30 11.31 -7.57
C MET A 73 2.50 12.09 -6.53
N THR A 74 1.91 13.20 -6.98
CA THR A 74 1.01 14.03 -6.18
C THR A 74 -0.40 13.42 -6.10
N ALA A 75 -1.21 13.88 -5.15
CA ALA A 75 -2.58 13.39 -4.97
C ALA A 75 -3.45 13.51 -6.25
N PRO A 76 -3.43 14.60 -7.03
CA PRO A 76 -4.13 14.66 -8.32
C PRO A 76 -3.65 13.60 -9.31
N GLN A 77 -2.33 13.40 -9.44
CA GLN A 77 -1.76 12.40 -10.33
C GLN A 77 -2.16 10.98 -9.91
N ALA A 78 -2.16 10.70 -8.60
CA ALA A 78 -2.64 9.43 -8.07
C ALA A 78 -4.13 9.21 -8.36
N ALA A 79 -4.97 10.25 -8.19
CA ALA A 79 -6.38 10.21 -8.59
C ALA A 79 -6.55 9.94 -10.10
N GLY A 80 -5.66 10.47 -10.93
CA GLY A 80 -5.60 10.24 -12.36
C GLY A 80 -5.36 8.78 -12.77
N VAL A 81 -4.70 8.00 -11.93
CA VAL A 81 -4.53 6.55 -12.14
C VAL A 81 -5.87 5.80 -12.08
N ILE A 82 -6.82 6.32 -11.31
CA ILE A 82 -8.18 5.76 -11.23
C ILE A 82 -8.97 6.19 -12.48
N HIS A 83 -9.02 7.49 -12.72
CA HIS A 83 -9.70 8.07 -13.88
C HIS A 83 -9.16 9.49 -14.17
N THR A 84 -8.99 9.82 -15.44
CA THR A 84 -8.46 11.14 -15.87
C THR A 84 -9.28 12.33 -15.39
N ASP A 85 -10.59 12.17 -15.23
CA ASP A 85 -11.46 13.23 -14.74
C ASP A 85 -11.25 13.52 -13.25
N PHE A 86 -10.79 12.53 -12.48
CA PHE A 86 -10.45 12.74 -11.06
C PHE A 86 -9.21 13.61 -10.90
N GLU A 87 -8.26 13.49 -11.81
CA GLU A 87 -7.09 14.39 -11.84
C GLU A 87 -7.48 15.82 -12.19
N LYS A 88 -8.28 15.99 -13.26
CA LYS A 88 -8.72 17.32 -13.74
C LYS A 88 -9.59 18.04 -12.74
N GLY A 89 -10.55 17.32 -12.16
CA GLY A 89 -11.52 17.85 -11.19
C GLY A 89 -11.05 17.81 -9.74
N PHE A 90 -9.81 17.43 -9.45
CA PHE A 90 -9.31 17.26 -8.10
C PHE A 90 -9.49 18.52 -7.24
N ILE A 91 -10.12 18.36 -6.09
CA ILE A 91 -10.30 19.41 -5.09
C ILE A 91 -9.36 19.16 -3.91
N ARG A 92 -9.48 18.01 -3.26
CA ARG A 92 -8.68 17.57 -2.11
C ARG A 92 -8.82 16.07 -1.93
N ALA A 93 -7.94 15.48 -1.11
CA ALA A 93 -8.05 14.11 -0.68
C ALA A 93 -8.15 14.03 0.85
N GLN A 94 -9.04 13.17 1.35
CA GLN A 94 -8.99 12.75 2.74
C GLN A 94 -8.02 11.57 2.83
N THR A 95 -7.01 11.68 3.68
CA THR A 95 -5.90 10.73 3.72
C THR A 95 -5.62 10.29 5.15
N ILE A 96 -5.44 9.00 5.33
CA ILE A 96 -5.00 8.38 6.57
C ILE A 96 -4.01 7.28 6.25
N SER A 97 -2.97 7.07 7.08
CA SER A 97 -2.10 5.91 6.89
C SER A 97 -2.85 4.62 7.24
N TYR A 98 -2.51 3.53 6.52
CA TYR A 98 -3.08 2.21 6.76
C TYR A 98 -3.00 1.80 8.24
N GLN A 99 -1.83 2.01 8.89
CA GLN A 99 -1.65 1.65 10.29
C GLN A 99 -2.61 2.42 11.22
N ASN A 100 -2.73 3.74 11.02
CA ASN A 100 -3.64 4.55 11.83
C ASN A 100 -5.11 4.16 11.62
N LEU A 101 -5.49 3.71 10.43
CA LEU A 101 -6.84 3.24 10.16
C LEU A 101 -7.12 1.93 10.91
N ILE A 102 -6.20 0.96 10.86
CA ILE A 102 -6.32 -0.31 11.60
C ILE A 102 -6.40 -0.06 13.10
N ASP A 103 -5.50 0.76 13.65
CA ASP A 103 -5.46 1.09 15.08
C ASP A 103 -6.72 1.85 15.55
N SER A 104 -7.38 2.53 14.65
CA SER A 104 -8.63 3.24 14.93
C SER A 104 -9.87 2.37 14.77
N GLY A 105 -9.78 1.27 14.04
CA GLY A 105 -10.85 0.32 13.76
C GLY A 105 -11.90 0.83 12.76
N SER A 106 -11.98 2.15 12.51
CA SER A 106 -12.88 2.75 11.51
C SER A 106 -12.46 4.16 11.12
N ILE A 107 -12.90 4.62 9.93
CA ILE A 107 -12.70 6.00 9.47
C ILE A 107 -13.37 7.01 10.41
N ALA A 108 -14.56 6.69 10.95
CA ALA A 108 -15.26 7.55 11.89
C ALA A 108 -14.45 7.78 13.18
N ASN A 109 -13.89 6.71 13.75
CA ASN A 109 -13.03 6.79 14.93
C ASN A 109 -11.72 7.53 14.63
N ALA A 110 -11.12 7.29 13.45
CA ALA A 110 -9.93 7.99 13.01
C ALA A 110 -10.17 9.50 12.87
N LYS A 111 -11.32 9.90 12.34
CA LYS A 111 -11.74 11.30 12.25
C LYS A 111 -11.90 11.93 13.62
N THR A 112 -12.55 11.26 14.56
CA THR A 112 -12.72 11.74 15.95
C THR A 112 -11.37 11.92 16.66
N LYS A 113 -10.40 11.06 16.36
CA LYS A 113 -9.02 11.15 16.89
C LYS A 113 -8.14 12.18 16.15
N GLY A 114 -8.66 12.86 15.13
CA GLY A 114 -7.90 13.83 14.32
C GLY A 114 -6.82 13.22 13.44
N LEU A 115 -6.88 11.92 13.14
CA LEU A 115 -5.90 11.19 12.33
C LEU A 115 -6.20 11.27 10.82
N LEU A 116 -7.44 11.64 10.45
CA LEU A 116 -7.83 11.83 9.07
C LEU A 116 -7.42 13.25 8.62
N ARG A 117 -6.49 13.32 7.68
CA ARG A 117 -5.92 14.55 7.15
C ARG A 117 -6.65 14.97 5.88
N SER A 118 -6.74 16.27 5.64
CA SER A 118 -7.23 16.82 4.37
C SER A 118 -6.04 17.36 3.59
N GLU A 119 -5.72 16.72 2.48
CA GLU A 119 -4.53 17.00 1.68
C GLU A 119 -4.90 17.69 0.36
N GLY A 120 -4.09 18.66 -0.03
CA GLY A 120 -4.26 19.43 -1.26
C GLY A 120 -3.50 18.86 -2.46
N LYS A 121 -3.41 19.68 -3.52
CA LYS A 121 -2.82 19.29 -4.82
C LYS A 121 -1.33 18.98 -4.74
N GLU A 122 -0.61 19.58 -3.80
CA GLU A 122 0.85 19.41 -3.64
C GLU A 122 1.23 18.20 -2.79
N TYR A 123 0.26 17.50 -2.22
CA TYR A 123 0.53 16.36 -1.38
C TYR A 123 1.12 15.21 -2.19
N ILE A 124 2.30 14.74 -1.78
CA ILE A 124 2.96 13.57 -2.34
C ILE A 124 2.45 12.33 -1.62
N VAL A 125 1.89 11.38 -2.37
CA VAL A 125 1.29 10.17 -1.82
C VAL A 125 2.36 9.25 -1.25
N ASN A 126 2.12 8.75 -0.04
CA ASN A 126 3.02 7.82 0.64
C ASN A 126 2.55 6.38 0.49
N GLU A 127 3.50 5.44 0.66
CA GLU A 127 3.22 4.01 0.71
C GLU A 127 2.22 3.71 1.83
N GLY A 128 1.15 2.99 1.50
CA GLY A 128 0.12 2.60 2.45
C GLY A 128 -0.86 3.69 2.86
N ASP A 129 -0.89 4.83 2.16
CA ASP A 129 -1.96 5.82 2.36
C ASP A 129 -3.31 5.23 1.94
N VAL A 130 -4.32 5.45 2.76
CA VAL A 130 -5.72 5.19 2.43
C VAL A 130 -6.37 6.53 2.12
N MET A 131 -6.88 6.67 0.91
CA MET A 131 -7.29 7.96 0.36
C MET A 131 -8.73 7.93 -0.17
N GLU A 132 -9.45 9.02 0.09
CA GLU A 132 -10.73 9.32 -0.54
C GLU A 132 -10.61 10.64 -1.30
N PHE A 133 -10.80 10.61 -2.61
CA PHE A 133 -10.67 11.79 -3.46
C PHE A 133 -11.99 12.54 -3.58
N LEU A 134 -11.95 13.84 -3.32
CA LEU A 134 -13.03 14.76 -3.60
C LEU A 134 -12.70 15.51 -4.88
N PHE A 135 -13.57 15.42 -5.85
CA PHE A 135 -13.42 16.03 -7.16
C PHE A 135 -14.74 16.62 -7.66
N ASN A 136 -14.65 17.55 -8.58
CA ASN A 136 -15.79 18.12 -9.28
C ASN A 136 -15.57 17.95 -10.79
N VAL A 137 -16.52 17.34 -11.47
CA VAL A 137 -16.47 17.07 -12.93
C VAL A 137 -17.53 17.92 -13.61
#